data_d66196e1e2ff8ec23b01340fbcf76319
#
_entry.id   d66196e1e2ff8ec23b01340fbcf76319
#
_cell.length_a   1.000
_cell.length_b   1.000
_cell.length_c   1.000
_cell.angle_alpha   90.00
_cell.angle_beta   90.00
_cell.angle_gamma   90.00
#
_symmetry.space_group_name_H-M   'P 1'
#
loop_
_entity.id
_entity.type
_entity.pdbx_description
1 polymer ?
#
loop_
_entity_poly.entity_id
_entity_poly.type
_entity_poly.pdbx_seq_one_letter_code
_entity_poly.pdbx_strand_id
1 'polypeptide(L)'
;MAGRVNNLDLPIDDYRGGKSTLCPGCGHDAISSVIINAAWQNAIPPEGLVKMSGIGCSSKTPAYFLSQSHGFNTAHGRMPSVTTGANVANKNLNFLAVSGDGDTANIGIGQFIHAIRRNLNMLYIIENNGVYGLTKGQYSATAEEGTKKRKGSPNELRELDLCAMAINLGCSFVARSFSGSRKQLTALVRAGMSHRGCLLYTSDAADE
;
A
#
# COMPACT_ATOMS: atom_id res chain seq x y z
N MET A 1 11.86 -4.95 32.18
CA MET A 1 11.29 -6.14 31.52
C MET A 1 11.81 -6.13 30.11
N ALA A 2 12.51 -7.19 29.67
CA ALA A 2 12.94 -7.30 28.29
C ALA A 2 11.68 -7.32 27.40
N GLY A 3 11.59 -6.41 26.41
CA GLY A 3 10.49 -6.35 25.48
C GLY A 3 10.43 -7.63 24.65
N ARG A 4 9.22 -7.99 24.17
CA ARG A 4 9.03 -9.14 23.27
C ARG A 4 9.86 -8.91 21.99
N VAL A 5 10.70 -9.89 21.62
CA VAL A 5 11.49 -9.89 20.37
C VAL A 5 10.94 -10.94 19.39
N ASN A 6 11.25 -10.81 18.11
CA ASN A 6 10.92 -11.78 17.08
C ASN A 6 12.03 -12.84 16.91
N ASN A 7 11.93 -13.68 15.88
CA ASN A 7 12.91 -14.73 15.60
C ASN A 7 14.29 -14.23 15.12
N LEU A 8 14.46 -12.91 14.96
CA LEU A 8 15.73 -12.26 14.68
C LEU A 8 16.29 -11.53 15.92
N ASP A 9 15.71 -11.77 17.10
CA ASP A 9 16.01 -11.06 18.36
C ASP A 9 15.79 -9.54 18.29
N LEU A 10 14.97 -9.06 17.32
CA LEU A 10 14.65 -7.65 17.16
C LEU A 10 13.34 -7.28 17.88
N PRO A 11 13.35 -6.20 18.68
CA PRO A 11 12.12 -5.65 19.26
C PRO A 11 11.25 -5.00 18.17
N ILE A 12 9.94 -4.88 18.43
CA ILE A 12 9.00 -4.26 17.46
C ILE A 12 9.34 -2.80 17.18
N ASP A 13 10.03 -2.14 18.11
CA ASP A 13 10.40 -0.72 17.96
C ASP A 13 11.41 -0.50 16.83
N ASP A 14 12.22 -1.49 16.46
CA ASP A 14 13.14 -1.44 15.32
C ASP A 14 12.39 -1.40 13.96
N TYR A 15 11.09 -1.77 13.97
CA TYR A 15 10.21 -1.73 12.81
C TYR A 15 9.39 -0.46 12.71
N ARG A 16 9.54 0.48 13.64
CA ARG A 16 8.82 1.75 13.60
C ARG A 16 9.50 2.75 12.66
N GLY A 17 8.77 3.78 12.32
CA GLY A 17 9.24 4.95 11.57
C GLY A 17 8.99 6.24 12.35
N GLY A 18 8.95 7.34 11.63
CA GLY A 18 8.65 8.66 12.17
C GLY A 18 7.22 8.77 12.71
N LYS A 19 6.95 9.85 13.45
CA LYS A 19 5.60 10.19 13.91
C LYS A 19 4.71 10.54 12.71
N SER A 20 3.52 9.95 12.65
CA SER A 20 2.54 10.26 11.59
C SER A 20 2.09 11.71 11.62
N THR A 21 1.90 12.27 10.43
CA THR A 21 1.30 13.59 10.19
C THR A 21 0.01 13.48 9.38
N LEU A 22 -0.56 12.29 9.30
CA LEU A 22 -1.84 12.03 8.63
C LEU A 22 -3.02 12.44 9.52
N CYS A 23 -4.19 12.55 8.92
CA CYS A 23 -5.41 12.91 9.63
C CYS A 23 -5.78 11.78 10.62
N PRO A 24 -6.15 12.10 11.86
CA PRO A 24 -6.67 11.10 12.78
C PRO A 24 -7.92 10.41 12.21
N GLY A 25 -7.95 9.09 12.25
CA GLY A 25 -9.12 8.31 11.80
C GLY A 25 -9.15 7.94 10.32
N CYS A 26 -8.27 8.50 9.47
CA CYS A 26 -8.28 8.23 8.01
C CYS A 26 -7.89 6.80 7.59
N GLY A 27 -7.63 5.90 8.52
CA GLY A 27 -7.29 4.50 8.24
C GLY A 27 -5.82 4.24 7.88
N HIS A 28 -5.11 5.16 7.28
CA HIS A 28 -3.70 5.00 6.84
C HIS A 28 -2.76 4.64 8.00
N ASP A 29 -2.96 5.22 9.21
CA ASP A 29 -2.18 4.88 10.40
C ASP A 29 -2.44 3.46 10.88
N ALA A 30 -3.68 2.98 10.72
CA ALA A 30 -4.01 1.59 11.02
C ALA A 30 -3.26 0.63 10.10
N ILE A 31 -3.20 0.94 8.79
CA ILE A 31 -2.46 0.18 7.79
C ILE A 31 -0.95 0.20 8.11
N SER A 32 -0.38 1.37 8.40
CA SER A 32 1.02 1.50 8.81
C SER A 32 1.36 0.63 10.04
N SER A 33 0.48 0.64 11.05
CA SER A 33 0.64 -0.20 12.25
C SER A 33 0.58 -1.69 11.93
N VAL A 34 -0.26 -2.09 10.97
CA VAL A 34 -0.36 -3.48 10.52
C VAL A 34 0.89 -3.89 9.75
N ILE A 35 1.44 -3.04 8.90
CA ILE A 35 2.70 -3.29 8.17
C ILE A 35 3.84 -3.54 9.16
N ILE A 36 3.99 -2.71 10.20
CA ILE A 36 4.97 -2.88 11.27
C ILE A 36 4.82 -4.27 11.92
N ASN A 37 3.61 -4.60 12.36
CA ASN A 37 3.34 -5.87 13.02
C ASN A 37 3.58 -7.07 12.09
N ALA A 38 3.19 -6.99 10.83
CA ALA A 38 3.36 -8.05 9.85
C ALA A 38 4.83 -8.32 9.54
N ALA A 39 5.61 -7.29 9.30
CA ALA A 39 7.05 -7.39 9.04
C ALA A 39 7.79 -7.96 10.26
N TRP A 40 7.46 -7.49 11.47
CA TRP A 40 8.03 -8.00 12.71
C TRP A 40 7.67 -9.46 12.97
N GLN A 41 6.40 -9.87 12.79
CA GLN A 41 5.96 -11.25 13.00
C GLN A 41 6.52 -12.22 11.95
N ASN A 42 6.77 -11.75 10.74
CA ASN A 42 7.41 -12.54 9.68
C ASN A 42 8.94 -12.54 9.79
N ALA A 43 9.51 -11.87 10.81
CA ALA A 43 10.95 -11.74 11.02
C ALA A 43 11.69 -11.28 9.75
N ILE A 44 11.14 -10.30 9.04
CA ILE A 44 11.82 -9.68 7.89
C ILE A 44 12.79 -8.65 8.44
N PRO A 45 14.10 -8.77 8.18
CA PRO A 45 15.05 -7.75 8.63
C PRO A 45 14.74 -6.40 7.95
N PRO A 46 14.68 -5.28 8.70
CA PRO A 46 14.30 -3.98 8.12
C PRO A 46 15.14 -3.58 6.90
N GLU A 47 16.45 -3.83 6.94
CA GLU A 47 17.39 -3.56 5.84
C GLU A 47 17.17 -4.48 4.62
N GLY A 48 16.49 -5.61 4.79
CA GLY A 48 16.11 -6.53 3.71
C GLY A 48 14.84 -6.11 2.95
N LEU A 49 14.25 -4.95 3.30
CA LEU A 49 13.01 -4.47 2.72
C LEU A 49 13.21 -3.12 2.00
N VAL A 50 12.53 -2.97 0.88
CA VAL A 50 12.46 -1.72 0.11
C VAL A 50 11.03 -1.19 0.13
N LYS A 51 10.85 0.02 0.63
CA LYS A 51 9.57 0.74 0.64
C LYS A 51 9.48 1.61 -0.60
N MET A 52 8.46 1.36 -1.41
CA MET A 52 8.19 2.11 -2.63
C MET A 52 6.89 2.89 -2.48
N SER A 53 6.85 4.13 -2.90
CA SER A 53 5.62 4.92 -2.91
C SER A 53 5.51 5.86 -4.10
N GLY A 54 4.29 6.24 -4.42
CA GLY A 54 3.96 7.25 -5.43
C GLY A 54 3.76 8.64 -4.81
N ILE A 55 2.66 9.32 -5.14
CA ILE A 55 2.31 10.65 -4.64
C ILE A 55 0.89 10.62 -4.06
N GLY A 56 0.68 11.36 -2.97
CA GLY A 56 -0.60 11.48 -2.26
C GLY A 56 -0.45 11.27 -0.75
N CYS A 57 -1.57 11.19 -0.03
CA CYS A 57 -1.56 10.98 1.43
C CYS A 57 -0.95 9.61 1.78
N SER A 58 -1.35 8.56 1.11
CA SER A 58 -0.80 7.20 1.24
C SER A 58 0.70 7.13 1.00
N SER A 59 1.23 7.97 0.12
CA SER A 59 2.67 8.00 -0.20
C SER A 59 3.54 8.57 0.93
N LYS A 60 2.93 9.15 1.97
CA LYS A 60 3.61 9.59 3.20
C LYS A 60 3.80 8.43 4.18
N THR A 61 2.97 7.39 4.11
CA THR A 61 2.96 6.29 5.09
C THR A 61 4.30 5.55 5.20
N PRO A 62 5.10 5.35 4.14
CA PRO A 62 6.42 4.74 4.25
C PRO A 62 7.40 5.48 5.17
N ALA A 63 7.16 6.75 5.49
CA ALA A 63 7.96 7.48 6.49
C ALA A 63 7.64 7.05 7.94
N TYR A 64 6.49 6.40 8.17
CA TYR A 64 5.98 6.07 9.51
C TYR A 64 6.23 4.63 9.93
N PHE A 65 6.82 3.82 9.09
CA PHE A 65 7.22 2.45 9.39
C PHE A 65 8.60 2.12 8.82
N LEU A 66 9.28 1.14 9.41
CA LEU A 66 10.53 0.55 8.94
C LEU A 66 11.58 1.62 8.56
N SER A 67 11.95 2.49 9.53
CA SER A 67 12.89 3.59 9.28
C SER A 67 14.27 3.13 8.78
N GLN A 68 14.70 1.92 9.12
CA GLN A 68 15.96 1.33 8.70
C GLN A 68 15.90 0.64 7.32
N SER A 69 14.72 0.60 6.68
CA SER A 69 14.56 0.05 5.33
C SER A 69 14.95 1.06 4.25
N HIS A 70 15.32 0.56 3.08
CA HIS A 70 15.48 1.39 1.89
C HIS A 70 14.14 2.03 1.50
N GLY A 71 14.15 3.24 0.97
CA GLY A 71 12.93 3.96 0.59
C GLY A 71 13.07 4.75 -0.69
N PHE A 72 12.05 4.64 -1.57
CA PHE A 72 11.93 5.44 -2.78
C PHE A 72 10.52 6.05 -2.85
N ASN A 73 10.46 7.38 -2.91
CA ASN A 73 9.27 8.10 -3.31
C ASN A 73 9.42 8.47 -4.79
N THR A 74 8.44 8.10 -5.61
CA THR A 74 8.52 8.21 -7.07
C THR A 74 7.59 9.29 -7.61
N ALA A 75 7.72 9.63 -8.89
CA ALA A 75 6.76 10.49 -9.56
C ALA A 75 5.36 9.84 -9.55
N HIS A 76 4.32 10.68 -9.61
CA HIS A 76 2.91 10.31 -9.54
C HIS A 76 2.56 9.23 -10.57
N GLY A 77 2.01 8.11 -10.09
CA GLY A 77 1.62 6.95 -10.91
C GLY A 77 2.80 6.13 -11.48
N ARG A 78 4.05 6.42 -11.08
CA ARG A 78 5.23 5.74 -11.64
C ARG A 78 5.88 4.72 -10.70
N MET A 79 5.37 4.59 -9.50
CA MET A 79 5.92 3.67 -8.50
C MET A 79 6.10 2.24 -9.05
N PRO A 80 5.15 1.59 -9.76
CA PRO A 80 5.35 0.23 -10.23
C PRO A 80 6.49 0.08 -11.26
N SER A 81 6.75 1.12 -12.08
CA SER A 81 7.87 1.10 -13.03
C SER A 81 9.21 1.20 -12.34
N VAL A 82 9.33 2.11 -11.36
CA VAL A 82 10.56 2.27 -10.57
C VAL A 82 10.82 1.00 -9.75
N THR A 83 9.76 0.42 -9.15
CA THR A 83 9.87 -0.86 -8.44
C THR A 83 10.34 -1.99 -9.36
N THR A 84 9.89 -2.00 -10.62
CA THR A 84 10.37 -2.98 -11.61
C THR A 84 11.89 -2.88 -11.79
N GLY A 85 12.41 -1.66 -11.96
CA GLY A 85 13.86 -1.43 -12.10
C GLY A 85 14.63 -1.83 -10.85
N ALA A 86 14.15 -1.41 -9.67
CA ALA A 86 14.78 -1.75 -8.39
C ALA A 86 14.80 -3.27 -8.13
N ASN A 87 13.71 -3.98 -8.44
CA ASN A 87 13.64 -5.43 -8.30
C ASN A 87 14.58 -6.18 -9.26
N VAL A 88 14.75 -5.67 -10.48
CA VAL A 88 15.72 -6.22 -11.43
C VAL A 88 17.16 -6.01 -10.93
N ALA A 89 17.43 -4.85 -10.33
CA ALA A 89 18.76 -4.52 -9.80
C ALA A 89 19.15 -5.38 -8.59
N ASN A 90 18.18 -5.71 -7.72
CA ASN A 90 18.43 -6.60 -6.58
C ASN A 90 17.20 -7.44 -6.24
N LYS A 91 17.23 -8.70 -6.65
CA LYS A 91 16.13 -9.68 -6.44
C LYS A 91 16.09 -10.27 -5.03
N ASN A 92 17.12 -10.03 -4.21
CA ASN A 92 17.19 -10.57 -2.85
C ASN A 92 16.43 -9.73 -1.83
N LEU A 93 16.03 -8.50 -2.20
CA LEU A 93 15.26 -7.61 -1.35
C LEU A 93 13.75 -7.88 -1.46
N ASN A 94 13.04 -7.62 -0.38
CA ASN A 94 11.58 -7.67 -0.34
C ASN A 94 11.02 -6.29 -0.71
N PHE A 95 10.10 -6.24 -1.66
CA PHE A 95 9.51 -4.97 -2.13
C PHE A 95 8.11 -4.79 -1.55
N LEU A 96 7.94 -3.73 -0.77
CA LEU A 96 6.67 -3.25 -0.24
C LEU A 96 6.33 -1.92 -0.92
N ALA A 97 5.30 -1.93 -1.73
CA ALA A 97 4.83 -0.78 -2.48
C ALA A 97 3.52 -0.27 -1.86
N VAL A 98 3.45 1.01 -1.52
CA VAL A 98 2.25 1.64 -0.97
C VAL A 98 1.85 2.82 -1.85
N SER A 99 0.60 2.86 -2.26
CA SER A 99 0.06 3.90 -3.13
C SER A 99 -1.40 4.18 -2.80
N GLY A 100 -1.90 5.36 -3.17
CA GLY A 100 -3.32 5.66 -3.15
C GLY A 100 -4.02 5.18 -4.42
N ASP A 101 -5.33 5.11 -4.32
CA ASP A 101 -6.22 4.77 -5.43
C ASP A 101 -6.11 5.76 -6.60
N GLY A 102 -6.07 7.06 -6.34
CA GLY A 102 -5.88 8.06 -7.38
C GLY A 102 -4.52 7.96 -8.08
N ASP A 103 -3.46 7.72 -7.33
CA ASP A 103 -2.11 7.49 -7.86
C ASP A 103 -2.07 6.25 -8.75
N THR A 104 -2.74 5.18 -8.33
CA THR A 104 -2.77 3.90 -9.05
C THR A 104 -3.78 3.87 -10.19
N ALA A 105 -5.05 4.16 -9.89
CA ALA A 105 -6.16 3.91 -10.82
C ALA A 105 -6.31 5.00 -11.89
N ASN A 106 -6.01 6.27 -11.57
CA ASN A 106 -6.09 7.33 -12.56
C ASN A 106 -4.77 7.50 -13.33
N ILE A 107 -3.68 7.84 -12.61
CA ILE A 107 -2.43 8.25 -13.24
C ILE A 107 -1.57 7.04 -13.59
N GLY A 108 -1.55 6.04 -12.73
CA GLY A 108 -0.68 4.88 -12.79
C GLY A 108 -1.27 3.62 -13.41
N ILE A 109 -2.49 3.64 -13.96
CA ILE A 109 -3.19 2.42 -14.36
C ILE A 109 -2.39 1.55 -15.36
N GLY A 110 -1.73 2.14 -16.32
CA GLY A 110 -0.86 1.41 -17.26
C GLY A 110 0.33 0.77 -16.57
N GLN A 111 0.90 1.44 -15.56
CA GLN A 111 2.02 0.91 -14.76
C GLN A 111 1.56 -0.27 -13.88
N PHE A 112 0.38 -0.14 -13.27
CA PHE A 112 -0.29 -1.18 -12.50
C PHE A 112 -0.50 -2.45 -13.34
N ILE A 113 -1.14 -2.33 -14.49
CA ILE A 113 -1.40 -3.44 -15.42
C ILE A 113 -0.10 -4.16 -15.78
N HIS A 114 0.94 -3.41 -16.16
CA HIS A 114 2.20 -4.00 -16.58
C HIS A 114 3.02 -4.60 -15.44
N ALA A 115 2.90 -4.12 -14.21
CA ALA A 115 3.52 -4.75 -13.05
C ALA A 115 2.91 -6.12 -12.76
N ILE A 116 1.58 -6.23 -12.85
CA ILE A 116 0.85 -7.50 -12.72
C ILE A 116 1.25 -8.47 -13.84
N ARG A 117 1.23 -8.04 -15.10
CA ARG A 117 1.63 -8.87 -16.25
C ARG A 117 3.03 -9.44 -16.15
N ARG A 118 3.96 -8.71 -15.51
CA ARG A 118 5.33 -9.18 -15.27
C ARG A 118 5.43 -10.11 -14.08
N ASN A 119 4.35 -10.29 -13.32
CA ASN A 119 4.34 -10.97 -12.04
C ASN A 119 5.48 -10.47 -11.12
N LEU A 120 5.61 -9.13 -11.03
CA LEU A 120 6.67 -8.47 -10.29
C LEU A 120 6.62 -8.87 -8.83
N ASN A 121 7.73 -9.39 -8.29
CA ASN A 121 7.79 -9.83 -6.89
C ASN A 121 7.71 -8.63 -5.95
N MET A 122 6.49 -8.24 -5.57
CA MET A 122 6.21 -7.16 -4.64
C MET A 122 4.85 -7.34 -3.96
N LEU A 123 4.76 -6.91 -2.73
CA LEU A 123 3.48 -6.63 -2.06
C LEU A 123 3.05 -5.20 -2.43
N TYR A 124 2.00 -5.07 -3.23
CA TYR A 124 1.43 -3.79 -3.62
C TYR A 124 0.18 -3.49 -2.80
N ILE A 125 0.29 -2.56 -1.86
CA ILE A 125 -0.81 -2.10 -1.01
C ILE A 125 -1.41 -0.83 -1.62
N ILE A 126 -2.70 -0.85 -1.92
CA ILE A 126 -3.45 0.33 -2.35
C ILE A 126 -4.34 0.78 -1.19
N GLU A 127 -4.07 1.95 -0.66
CA GLU A 127 -4.89 2.61 0.35
C GLU A 127 -6.00 3.37 -0.36
N ASN A 128 -7.18 2.71 -0.44
CA ASN A 128 -8.33 3.17 -1.23
C ASN A 128 -9.32 3.94 -0.37
N ASN A 129 -9.52 5.22 -0.68
CA ASN A 129 -10.53 6.06 -0.05
C ASN A 129 -11.40 6.84 -1.05
N GLY A 130 -11.32 6.51 -2.34
CA GLY A 130 -12.13 7.12 -3.40
C GLY A 130 -11.78 8.57 -3.74
N VAL A 131 -10.75 9.17 -3.11
CA VAL A 131 -10.47 10.60 -3.26
C VAL A 131 -8.97 10.93 -3.34
N TYR A 132 -8.65 12.05 -3.99
CA TYR A 132 -7.35 12.72 -3.88
C TYR A 132 -7.38 13.65 -2.63
N GLY A 133 -7.11 13.09 -1.45
CA GLY A 133 -7.20 13.84 -0.19
C GLY A 133 -6.20 14.99 -0.10
N LEU A 134 -4.95 14.80 -0.57
CA LEU A 134 -3.89 15.82 -0.51
C LEU A 134 -4.25 17.10 -1.28
N THR A 135 -4.96 16.97 -2.39
CA THR A 135 -5.39 18.08 -3.25
C THR A 135 -6.82 18.57 -2.97
N LYS A 136 -7.36 18.23 -1.80
CA LYS A 136 -8.66 18.68 -1.27
C LYS A 136 -9.88 18.01 -1.91
N GLY A 137 -9.77 16.75 -2.31
CA GLY A 137 -10.94 15.89 -2.50
C GLY A 137 -11.49 15.81 -3.93
N GLN A 138 -10.65 15.72 -4.95
CA GLN A 138 -11.11 15.26 -6.27
C GLN A 138 -11.49 13.78 -6.18
N TYR A 139 -12.50 13.34 -6.93
CA TYR A 139 -12.83 11.94 -7.06
C TYR A 139 -11.68 11.16 -7.69
N SER A 140 -11.36 10.01 -7.14
CA SER A 140 -10.49 9.06 -7.83
C SER A 140 -11.31 8.16 -8.77
N ALA A 141 -10.64 7.37 -9.58
CA ALA A 141 -11.31 6.42 -10.46
C ALA A 141 -11.98 5.25 -9.71
N THR A 142 -11.73 5.10 -8.42
CA THR A 142 -12.36 4.09 -7.55
C THR A 142 -13.53 4.66 -6.73
N ALA A 143 -13.84 5.95 -6.90
CA ALA A 143 -14.99 6.56 -6.24
C ALA A 143 -16.30 6.00 -6.82
N GLU A 144 -17.21 5.55 -5.96
CA GLU A 144 -18.52 5.04 -6.38
C GLU A 144 -19.32 6.10 -7.15
N GLU A 145 -20.07 5.65 -8.17
CA GLU A 145 -21.00 6.49 -8.91
C GLU A 145 -22.04 7.08 -7.95
N GLY A 146 -22.33 8.35 -8.10
CA GLY A 146 -23.27 9.07 -7.25
C GLY A 146 -22.69 9.61 -5.92
N THR A 147 -21.45 9.27 -5.57
CA THR A 147 -20.77 9.83 -4.40
C THR A 147 -20.76 11.34 -4.44
N LYS A 148 -21.13 11.98 -3.32
CA LYS A 148 -21.24 13.45 -3.22
C LYS A 148 -20.15 14.01 -2.32
N LYS A 149 -19.43 15.01 -2.80
CA LYS A 149 -18.55 15.86 -1.98
C LYS A 149 -19.38 16.88 -1.20
N ARG A 150 -18.77 17.47 -0.19
CA ARG A 150 -19.36 18.60 0.54
C ARG A 150 -19.75 19.77 -0.38
N LYS A 151 -19.00 20.00 -1.46
CA LYS A 151 -19.28 21.01 -2.50
C LYS A 151 -18.94 20.42 -3.85
N GLY A 152 -19.81 20.59 -4.83
CA GLY A 152 -19.62 20.11 -6.21
C GLY A 152 -20.69 19.13 -6.67
N SER A 153 -20.58 18.72 -7.93
CA SER A 153 -21.48 17.72 -8.54
C SER A 153 -21.16 16.32 -8.01
N PRO A 154 -22.14 15.40 -8.00
CA PRO A 154 -21.91 13.99 -7.75
C PRO A 154 -20.90 13.41 -8.75
N ASN A 155 -20.25 12.30 -8.36
CA ASN A 155 -19.46 11.52 -9.31
C ASN A 155 -20.40 10.87 -10.34
N GLU A 156 -20.20 11.17 -11.62
CA GLU A 156 -21.00 10.62 -12.73
C GLU A 156 -20.31 9.42 -13.41
N LEU A 157 -19.08 9.12 -12.99
CA LEU A 157 -18.29 8.04 -13.58
C LEU A 157 -18.42 6.77 -12.75
N ARG A 158 -18.51 5.65 -13.45
CA ARG A 158 -18.49 4.33 -12.82
C ARG A 158 -17.10 4.06 -12.24
N GLU A 159 -17.09 3.47 -11.05
CA GLU A 159 -15.87 3.09 -10.33
C GLU A 159 -15.08 1.98 -11.05
N LEU A 160 -13.76 2.04 -10.92
CA LEU A 160 -12.85 0.97 -11.31
C LEU A 160 -12.61 0.02 -10.14
N ASP A 161 -12.95 -1.25 -10.30
CA ASP A 161 -12.58 -2.31 -9.36
C ASP A 161 -11.17 -2.85 -9.66
N LEU A 162 -10.17 -2.36 -8.92
CA LEU A 162 -8.79 -2.76 -9.09
C LEU A 162 -8.54 -4.24 -8.72
N CYS A 163 -9.33 -4.82 -7.79
CA CYS A 163 -9.22 -6.23 -7.45
C CYS A 163 -9.74 -7.12 -8.59
N ALA A 164 -10.91 -6.80 -9.13
CA ALA A 164 -11.45 -7.52 -10.29
C ALA A 164 -10.51 -7.41 -11.50
N MET A 165 -9.95 -6.23 -11.73
CA MET A 165 -8.97 -6.01 -12.79
C MET A 165 -7.72 -6.86 -12.57
N ALA A 166 -7.18 -6.91 -11.36
CA ALA A 166 -6.00 -7.71 -11.04
C ALA A 166 -6.23 -9.20 -11.23
N ILE A 167 -7.40 -9.70 -10.84
CA ILE A 167 -7.80 -11.11 -11.06
C ILE A 167 -7.84 -11.42 -12.56
N ASN A 168 -8.47 -10.56 -13.36
CA ASN A 168 -8.55 -10.73 -14.81
C ASN A 168 -7.19 -10.67 -15.51
N LEU A 169 -6.22 -9.96 -14.92
CA LEU A 169 -4.84 -9.89 -15.40
C LEU A 169 -3.97 -11.07 -14.94
N GLY A 170 -4.50 -11.99 -14.13
CA GLY A 170 -3.79 -13.17 -13.64
C GLY A 170 -2.84 -12.85 -12.47
N CYS A 171 -3.14 -11.84 -11.67
CA CYS A 171 -2.38 -11.57 -10.44
C CYS A 171 -2.39 -12.80 -9.53
N SER A 172 -1.21 -13.22 -9.06
CA SER A 172 -1.04 -14.48 -8.33
C SER A 172 -1.62 -14.47 -6.91
N PHE A 173 -1.85 -13.29 -6.35
CA PHE A 173 -2.54 -13.11 -5.06
C PHE A 173 -3.29 -11.78 -5.08
N VAL A 174 -4.58 -11.81 -4.78
CA VAL A 174 -5.43 -10.61 -4.67
C VAL A 174 -6.20 -10.68 -3.36
N ALA A 175 -6.17 -9.60 -2.59
CA ALA A 175 -6.94 -9.49 -1.36
C ALA A 175 -7.54 -8.09 -1.19
N ARG A 176 -8.71 -8.03 -0.56
CA ARG A 176 -9.38 -6.79 -0.15
C ARG A 176 -9.75 -6.88 1.32
N SER A 177 -9.55 -5.81 2.06
CA SER A 177 -9.95 -5.70 3.46
C SER A 177 -10.25 -4.25 3.81
N PHE A 178 -10.69 -4.04 5.05
CA PHE A 178 -10.99 -2.73 5.59
C PHE A 178 -9.99 -2.35 6.69
N SER A 179 -9.55 -1.08 6.72
CA SER A 179 -8.54 -0.58 7.68
C SER A 179 -8.96 -0.76 9.15
N GLY A 180 -10.27 -0.77 9.43
CA GLY A 180 -10.82 -1.05 10.76
C GLY A 180 -10.76 -2.54 11.17
N SER A 181 -10.63 -3.47 10.22
CA SER A 181 -10.55 -4.92 10.50
C SER A 181 -9.09 -5.38 10.72
N ARG A 182 -8.42 -4.82 11.73
CA ARG A 182 -6.97 -5.01 11.98
C ARG A 182 -6.52 -6.46 12.00
N LYS A 183 -7.31 -7.38 12.58
CA LYS A 183 -6.94 -8.80 12.68
C LYS A 183 -6.87 -9.44 11.30
N GLN A 184 -7.90 -9.24 10.48
CA GLN A 184 -7.94 -9.74 9.10
C GLN A 184 -6.83 -9.09 8.26
N LEU A 185 -6.70 -7.78 8.34
CA LEU A 185 -5.70 -6.99 7.64
C LEU A 185 -4.28 -7.49 7.94
N THR A 186 -3.95 -7.73 9.22
CA THR A 186 -2.63 -8.27 9.61
C THR A 186 -2.36 -9.64 8.99
N ALA A 187 -3.35 -10.54 9.01
CA ALA A 187 -3.20 -11.87 8.44
C ALA A 187 -2.92 -11.82 6.93
N LEU A 188 -3.66 -10.97 6.20
CA LEU A 188 -3.50 -10.80 4.76
C LEU A 188 -2.16 -10.15 4.39
N VAL A 189 -1.74 -9.09 5.11
CA VAL A 189 -0.45 -8.44 4.87
C VAL A 189 0.71 -9.39 5.17
N ARG A 190 0.62 -10.18 6.24
CA ARG A 190 1.61 -11.22 6.55
C ARG A 190 1.72 -12.27 5.44
N ALA A 191 0.59 -12.80 4.98
CA ALA A 191 0.55 -13.74 3.86
C ALA A 191 1.17 -13.12 2.61
N GLY A 192 0.85 -11.84 2.34
CA GLY A 192 1.39 -11.08 1.25
C GLY A 192 2.90 -10.90 1.28
N MET A 193 3.44 -10.58 2.45
CA MET A 193 4.90 -10.45 2.62
C MET A 193 5.65 -11.79 2.45
N SER A 194 4.98 -12.91 2.61
CA SER A 194 5.55 -14.25 2.41
C SER A 194 5.33 -14.81 1.01
N HIS A 195 4.47 -14.16 0.20
CA HIS A 195 4.17 -14.58 -1.16
C HIS A 195 5.30 -14.24 -2.13
N ARG A 196 5.51 -15.08 -3.15
CA ARG A 196 6.43 -14.81 -4.26
C ARG A 196 5.65 -14.53 -5.53
N GLY A 197 5.88 -13.37 -6.12
CA GLY A 197 5.17 -12.87 -7.30
C GLY A 197 4.42 -11.58 -7.01
N CYS A 198 3.61 -11.13 -7.96
CA CYS A 198 2.80 -9.92 -7.80
C CYS A 198 1.63 -10.19 -6.87
N LEU A 199 1.54 -9.39 -5.84
CA LEU A 199 0.45 -9.42 -4.89
C LEU A 199 -0.18 -8.05 -4.83
N LEU A 200 -1.48 -8.00 -5.13
CA LEU A 200 -2.31 -6.83 -4.93
C LEU A 200 -3.07 -6.95 -3.61
N TYR A 201 -2.95 -5.95 -2.79
CA TYR A 201 -3.77 -5.77 -1.61
C TYR A 201 -4.44 -4.40 -1.65
N THR A 202 -5.77 -4.36 -1.62
CA THR A 202 -6.52 -3.10 -1.43
C THR A 202 -7.06 -3.04 -0.02
N SER A 203 -6.83 -1.91 0.65
CA SER A 203 -7.44 -1.61 1.94
C SER A 203 -8.32 -0.39 1.79
N ASP A 204 -9.62 -0.61 1.95
CA ASP A 204 -10.56 0.49 2.00
C ASP A 204 -10.32 1.26 3.30
N ALA A 205 -9.98 2.52 3.18
CA ALA A 205 -9.87 3.43 4.30
C ALA A 205 -11.28 3.93 4.66
N ALA A 206 -11.50 4.24 5.94
CA ALA A 206 -12.77 4.83 6.34
C ALA A 206 -12.96 6.17 5.63
N ASP A 207 -14.12 6.36 5.02
CA ASP A 207 -14.57 7.67 4.54
C ASP A 207 -14.88 8.54 5.76
N GLU A 208 -14.35 9.78 5.78
CA GLU A 208 -14.74 10.81 6.74
C GLU A 208 -15.97 11.60 6.27
#